data_c4dabf3bd6684712adaed08366712cbe
#
_entry.id   c4dabf3bd6684712adaed08366712cbe
#
_cell.length_a   1.000
_cell.length_b   1.000
_cell.length_c   1.000
_cell.angle_alpha   90.00
_cell.angle_beta   90.00
_cell.angle_gamma   90.00
#
_symmetry.space_group_name_H-M   'P 1'
#
loop_
_entity.id
_entity.type
_entity.pdbx_description
1 polymer ?
#
loop_
_entity_poly.entity_id
_entity_poly.type
_entity_poly.pdbx_seq_one_letter_code
_entity_poly.pdbx_strand_id
1 'polypeptide(L)'
;MSFMINKIIIGTLFLWSSNVFCSGMLTMARFQRINNPINENVSDNFIQFDFDEEREGGRWDLSYEGSLRHYTENQGLIFSISEAYLSKNNGRTEYTLGRKVIDWNANDKFWSMGEISPLKSFNLLRTKREGLLGFHFNRKTHHSELTLFGSLLNVPQINPGIKVNEGNITGANEWSYPPPSFIRFRNNDIPVYYEIYYPNISEILIQESFAFKFDYKIKKENKLSIYGGYKPEPVLRTIATGYYDQLNEERVNIQAKPFVNHQTFYGLSYNFNFKERRDETSLTMAFDGVLPERGTDRIFDDFDSLKVQPVYERVSYGTISIRKKSDLFSGGLNYIHLIEGGGQNPNVFAKKVRWKRAIGLNLDWLITGKTFFRADYKFDIKDKSMTFLSSVGYQLSRKLIIGAEFQVLNVPDNTSFWAPFRSNDSLLMKMSYMF
;
A
#
# COMPACT_ATOMS: atom_id res chain seq x y z
N MET A 1 -21.75 25.61 9.81
CA MET A 1 -21.06 26.03 8.57
C MET A 1 -20.36 24.83 7.86
N SER A 2 -19.67 23.93 8.55
CA SER A 2 -19.03 22.72 8.01
C SER A 2 -19.98 21.78 7.24
N PHE A 3 -21.20 21.57 7.74
CA PHE A 3 -22.20 20.67 7.14
C PHE A 3 -22.75 21.18 5.78
N MET A 4 -22.72 22.47 5.56
CA MET A 4 -23.19 23.09 4.32
C MET A 4 -22.11 23.04 3.21
N ILE A 5 -20.85 23.21 3.60
CA ILE A 5 -19.69 23.11 2.69
C ILE A 5 -19.56 21.67 2.16
N ASN A 6 -19.75 20.65 3.01
CA ASN A 6 -19.70 19.26 2.58
C ASN A 6 -20.81 18.88 1.59
N LYS A 7 -22.02 19.46 1.73
CA LYS A 7 -23.11 19.25 0.77
C LYS A 7 -22.84 19.93 -0.57
N ILE A 8 -22.18 21.09 -0.56
CA ILE A 8 -21.82 21.81 -1.79
C ILE A 8 -20.69 21.09 -2.53
N ILE A 9 -19.69 20.54 -1.82
CA ILE A 9 -18.59 19.78 -2.43
C ILE A 9 -19.12 18.48 -3.06
N ILE A 10 -20.00 17.75 -2.39
CA ILE A 10 -20.63 16.54 -2.94
C ILE A 10 -21.51 16.89 -4.13
N GLY A 11 -22.28 17.98 -4.05
CA GLY A 11 -23.13 18.45 -5.15
C GLY A 11 -22.34 18.91 -6.37
N THR A 12 -21.23 19.63 -6.18
CA THR A 12 -20.35 20.08 -7.28
C THR A 12 -19.57 18.93 -7.92
N LEU A 13 -19.13 17.94 -7.15
CA LEU A 13 -18.53 16.72 -7.70
C LEU A 13 -19.54 15.92 -8.54
N PHE A 14 -20.80 15.87 -8.12
CA PHE A 14 -21.89 15.23 -8.90
C PHE A 14 -22.19 15.96 -10.21
N LEU A 15 -22.16 17.30 -10.21
CA LEU A 15 -22.41 18.12 -11.40
C LEU A 15 -21.20 18.11 -12.37
N TRP A 16 -20.00 17.94 -11.84
CA TRP A 16 -18.79 17.82 -12.69
C TRP A 16 -18.69 16.44 -13.36
N SER A 17 -19.11 15.37 -12.68
CA SER A 17 -19.08 14.02 -13.25
C SER A 17 -20.06 13.82 -14.43
N SER A 18 -21.11 14.63 -14.53
CA SER A 18 -22.09 14.53 -15.60
C SER A 18 -21.61 15.11 -16.94
N ASN A 19 -20.56 15.93 -16.94
CA ASN A 19 -20.03 16.59 -18.14
C ASN A 19 -18.64 16.06 -18.59
N VAL A 20 -18.01 15.24 -17.76
CA VAL A 20 -16.75 14.55 -18.09
C VAL A 20 -17.08 13.09 -18.30
N PHE A 21 -16.72 12.52 -19.45
CA PHE A 21 -16.84 11.09 -19.75
C PHE A 21 -15.85 10.29 -18.90
N CYS A 22 -16.04 10.29 -17.58
CA CYS A 22 -15.24 9.55 -16.62
C CYS A 22 -16.05 8.35 -16.15
N SER A 23 -15.51 7.15 -16.22
CA SER A 23 -16.09 6.02 -15.54
C SER A 23 -15.85 6.20 -14.04
N GLY A 24 -16.93 6.16 -13.27
CA GLY A 24 -16.86 6.41 -11.84
C GLY A 24 -17.70 5.43 -11.03
N MET A 25 -17.27 5.18 -9.81
CA MET A 25 -18.01 4.35 -8.88
C MET A 25 -18.14 5.06 -7.53
N LEU A 26 -19.39 5.34 -7.15
CA LEU A 26 -19.71 5.82 -5.81
C LEU A 26 -20.03 4.64 -4.91
N THR A 27 -19.27 4.46 -3.86
CA THR A 27 -19.50 3.42 -2.84
C THR A 27 -19.86 4.07 -1.52
N MET A 28 -20.99 3.65 -0.96
CA MET A 28 -21.36 3.90 0.44
C MET A 28 -21.15 2.62 1.21
N ALA A 29 -20.47 2.68 2.33
CA ALA A 29 -20.17 1.51 3.12
C ALA A 29 -20.26 1.79 4.61
N ARG A 30 -20.74 0.78 5.34
CA ARG A 30 -20.72 0.71 6.79
C ARG A 30 -19.74 -0.37 7.21
N PHE A 31 -18.80 0.04 8.03
CA PHE A 31 -17.81 -0.80 8.66
C PHE A 31 -18.19 -1.06 10.11
N GLN A 32 -18.13 -2.30 10.56
CA GLN A 32 -18.35 -2.68 11.95
C GLN A 32 -17.26 -3.64 12.40
N ARG A 33 -16.57 -3.30 13.49
CA ARG A 33 -15.64 -4.21 14.15
C ARG A 33 -16.39 -5.32 14.85
N ILE A 34 -15.86 -6.53 14.81
CA ILE A 34 -16.39 -7.71 15.49
C ILE A 34 -15.78 -7.82 16.88
N ASN A 35 -14.48 -7.55 17.00
CA ASN A 35 -13.74 -7.55 18.25
C ASN A 35 -13.49 -6.11 18.71
N ASN A 36 -13.97 -5.76 19.90
CA ASN A 36 -13.81 -4.41 20.45
C ASN A 36 -12.61 -4.37 21.40
N PRO A 37 -11.53 -3.64 21.07
CA PRO A 37 -10.55 -3.25 22.08
C PRO A 37 -11.16 -2.10 22.88
N ILE A 38 -11.40 -2.33 24.14
CA ILE A 38 -11.73 -1.39 25.23
C ILE A 38 -11.96 0.07 24.76
N ASN A 39 -13.26 0.48 24.66
CA ASN A 39 -13.73 1.89 24.52
C ASN A 39 -13.48 2.66 23.22
N GLU A 40 -13.23 2.03 22.09
CA GLU A 40 -13.16 2.74 20.81
C GLU A 40 -14.40 2.51 19.93
N ASN A 41 -14.72 3.47 19.04
CA ASN A 41 -15.85 3.39 18.12
C ASN A 41 -15.84 2.07 17.34
N VAL A 42 -16.92 1.31 17.51
CA VAL A 42 -17.08 -0.04 16.96
C VAL A 42 -17.50 -0.02 15.49
N SER A 43 -18.00 1.11 15.02
CA SER A 43 -18.48 1.28 13.65
C SER A 43 -18.06 2.63 13.06
N ASP A 44 -17.83 2.66 11.77
CA ASP A 44 -17.66 3.89 10.99
C ASP A 44 -18.36 3.74 9.65
N ASN A 45 -18.80 4.83 9.09
CA ASN A 45 -19.38 4.89 7.76
C ASN A 45 -18.43 5.67 6.86
N PHE A 46 -18.29 5.25 5.61
CA PHE A 46 -17.56 6.05 4.65
C PHE A 46 -18.27 6.12 3.30
N ILE A 47 -18.00 7.21 2.62
CA ILE A 47 -18.39 7.42 1.23
C ILE A 47 -17.09 7.47 0.43
N GLN A 48 -17.00 6.65 -0.61
CA GLN A 48 -15.84 6.61 -1.50
C GLN A 48 -16.29 6.83 -2.93
N PHE A 49 -15.58 7.71 -3.61
CA PHE A 49 -15.70 7.92 -5.04
C PHE A 49 -14.41 7.43 -5.70
N ASP A 50 -14.50 6.38 -6.50
CA ASP A 50 -13.43 5.90 -7.36
C ASP A 50 -13.68 6.40 -8.77
N PHE A 51 -12.63 6.84 -9.45
CA PHE A 51 -12.70 7.31 -10.82
C PHE A 51 -11.51 6.76 -11.60
N ASP A 52 -11.80 6.34 -12.82
CA ASP A 52 -10.81 5.90 -13.80
C ASP A 52 -11.22 6.35 -15.19
N GLU A 53 -10.26 6.72 -16.00
CA GLU A 53 -10.48 7.04 -17.40
C GLU A 53 -9.23 6.73 -18.20
N GLU A 54 -9.46 6.17 -19.37
CA GLU A 54 -8.47 5.99 -20.40
C GLU A 54 -9.02 6.58 -21.70
N ARG A 55 -8.40 7.66 -22.17
CA ARG A 55 -8.75 8.31 -23.44
C ARG A 55 -7.68 8.00 -24.48
N GLU A 56 -8.05 7.17 -25.41
CA GLU A 56 -7.28 6.97 -26.63
C GLU A 56 -7.74 8.00 -27.66
N GLY A 57 -6.85 8.80 -28.17
CA GLY A 57 -7.19 9.71 -29.25
C GLY A 57 -6.18 10.79 -29.56
N GLY A 58 -5.74 10.86 -30.80
CA GLY A 58 -4.83 11.86 -31.28
C GLY A 58 -3.35 11.49 -31.16
N ARG A 59 -2.54 12.46 -30.73
CA ARG A 59 -1.08 12.26 -30.61
C ARG A 59 -0.65 11.71 -29.25
N TRP A 60 -1.50 11.82 -28.23
CA TRP A 60 -1.28 11.43 -26.87
C TRP A 60 -2.51 10.80 -26.26
N ASP A 61 -2.32 9.72 -25.54
CA ASP A 61 -3.34 9.05 -24.75
C ASP A 61 -3.23 9.54 -23.30
N LEU A 62 -4.37 9.79 -22.66
CA LEU A 62 -4.46 10.21 -21.26
C LEU A 62 -5.05 9.06 -20.44
N SER A 63 -4.38 8.71 -19.35
CA SER A 63 -4.92 7.76 -18.37
C SER A 63 -4.83 8.36 -16.98
N TYR A 64 -5.91 8.23 -16.21
CA TYR A 64 -5.89 8.56 -14.79
C TYR A 64 -6.79 7.64 -13.98
N GLU A 65 -6.36 7.36 -12.76
CA GLU A 65 -7.06 6.54 -11.79
C GLU A 65 -6.85 7.12 -10.40
N GLY A 66 -7.95 7.28 -9.66
CA GLY A 66 -7.87 7.81 -8.32
C GLY A 66 -9.08 7.50 -7.46
N SER A 67 -9.05 7.95 -6.23
CA SER A 67 -10.18 7.84 -5.32
C SER A 67 -10.20 8.95 -4.29
N LEU A 68 -11.41 9.30 -3.88
CA LEU A 68 -11.70 10.20 -2.79
C LEU A 68 -12.54 9.42 -1.76
N ARG A 69 -12.09 9.38 -0.50
CA ARG A 69 -12.83 8.72 0.59
C ARG A 69 -13.06 9.71 1.72
N HIS A 70 -14.27 9.74 2.22
CA HIS A 70 -14.67 10.52 3.37
C HIS A 70 -15.24 9.61 4.45
N TYR A 71 -14.67 9.66 5.65
CA TYR A 71 -15.18 8.98 6.85
C TYR A 71 -16.12 9.91 7.59
N THR A 72 -17.32 9.42 7.98
CA THR A 72 -18.36 10.28 8.55
C THR A 72 -18.13 10.59 10.03
N GLU A 73 -17.58 9.65 10.80
CA GLU A 73 -17.34 9.82 12.24
C GLU A 73 -16.02 10.51 12.52
N ASN A 74 -14.95 10.10 11.90
CA ASN A 74 -13.62 10.69 12.07
C ASN A 74 -13.37 11.93 11.21
N GLN A 75 -14.34 12.33 10.38
CA GLN A 75 -14.27 13.49 9.47
C GLN A 75 -13.01 13.53 8.60
N GLY A 76 -12.39 12.38 8.40
CA GLY A 76 -11.18 12.23 7.58
C GLY A 76 -11.53 12.27 6.09
N LEU A 77 -10.92 13.18 5.33
CA LEU A 77 -10.98 13.20 3.88
C LEU A 77 -9.64 12.69 3.34
N ILE A 78 -9.69 11.67 2.48
CA ILE A 78 -8.50 11.06 1.91
C ILE A 78 -8.62 11.06 0.39
N PHE A 79 -7.69 11.76 -0.26
CA PHE A 79 -7.58 11.82 -1.70
C PHE A 79 -6.33 11.06 -2.15
N SER A 80 -6.44 10.27 -3.21
CA SER A 80 -5.34 9.54 -3.78
C SER A 80 -5.48 9.41 -5.29
N ILE A 81 -4.40 9.67 -6.01
CA ILE A 81 -4.26 9.40 -7.43
C ILE A 81 -3.27 8.25 -7.56
N SER A 82 -3.77 7.07 -7.95
CA SER A 82 -2.92 5.88 -8.12
C SER A 82 -2.12 5.97 -9.41
N GLU A 83 -2.73 6.45 -10.48
CA GLU A 83 -2.11 6.69 -11.78
C GLU A 83 -2.64 8.01 -12.38
N ALA A 84 -1.77 8.75 -13.05
CA ALA A 84 -2.13 9.92 -13.85
C ALA A 84 -0.98 10.19 -14.84
N TYR A 85 -1.16 9.84 -16.11
CA TYR A 85 -0.10 9.98 -17.09
C TYR A 85 -0.63 10.27 -18.50
N LEU A 86 0.24 10.90 -19.30
CA LEU A 86 0.12 11.03 -20.72
C LEU A 86 1.07 10.03 -21.39
N SER A 87 0.59 9.27 -22.35
CA SER A 87 1.41 8.35 -23.13
C SER A 87 1.32 8.62 -24.64
N LYS A 88 2.42 8.30 -25.32
CA LYS A 88 2.50 8.34 -26.77
C LYS A 88 3.09 7.03 -27.26
N ASN A 89 2.29 6.30 -28.00
CA ASN A 89 2.68 5.02 -28.59
C ASN A 89 3.02 5.17 -30.07
N ASN A 90 4.26 4.82 -30.44
CA ASN A 90 4.75 4.77 -31.82
C ASN A 90 4.97 3.31 -32.27
N GLY A 91 4.01 2.43 -31.99
CA GLY A 91 4.04 1.02 -32.34
C GLY A 91 4.96 0.18 -31.45
N ARG A 92 6.28 0.29 -31.62
CA ARG A 92 7.25 -0.47 -30.80
C ARG A 92 7.79 0.32 -29.63
N THR A 93 7.53 1.60 -29.56
CA THR A 93 8.08 2.50 -28.54
C THR A 93 6.97 3.31 -27.92
N GLU A 94 6.90 3.31 -26.60
CA GLU A 94 5.96 4.09 -25.80
C GLU A 94 6.75 5.05 -24.89
N TYR A 95 6.36 6.31 -24.91
CA TYR A 95 6.82 7.36 -24.03
C TYR A 95 5.66 7.72 -23.10
N THR A 96 5.94 7.74 -21.81
CA THR A 96 4.92 8.12 -20.81
C THR A 96 5.50 9.18 -19.89
N LEU A 97 4.70 10.19 -19.58
CA LEU A 97 5.03 11.23 -18.62
C LEU A 97 3.92 11.30 -17.58
N GLY A 98 4.27 11.15 -16.31
CA GLY A 98 3.33 11.20 -15.22
C GLY A 98 3.50 10.06 -14.22
N ARG A 99 2.44 9.75 -13.48
CA ARG A 99 2.41 8.70 -12.45
C ARG A 99 1.88 7.41 -13.03
N LYS A 100 2.75 6.41 -13.21
CA LYS A 100 2.40 5.11 -13.83
C LYS A 100 2.87 3.95 -12.96
N VAL A 101 2.03 2.92 -12.79
CA VAL A 101 2.41 1.67 -12.11
C VAL A 101 3.29 0.83 -13.01
N ILE A 102 4.44 0.41 -12.49
CA ILE A 102 5.35 -0.53 -13.15
C ILE A 102 5.15 -1.90 -12.51
N ASP A 103 4.83 -2.90 -13.33
CA ASP A 103 4.75 -4.29 -12.90
C ASP A 103 6.15 -4.92 -12.88
N TRP A 104 6.84 -4.83 -11.73
CA TRP A 104 8.17 -5.42 -11.55
C TRP A 104 8.10 -6.95 -11.63
N ASN A 105 7.26 -7.55 -10.80
CA ASN A 105 6.94 -8.97 -10.88
C ASN A 105 5.45 -9.24 -10.57
N ALA A 106 4.94 -10.38 -11.03
CA ALA A 106 3.52 -10.72 -10.89
C ALA A 106 3.12 -11.08 -9.44
N ASN A 107 4.08 -11.48 -8.60
CA ASN A 107 3.81 -11.93 -7.23
C ASN A 107 3.67 -10.76 -6.26
N ASP A 108 4.32 -9.60 -6.54
CA ASP A 108 4.23 -8.41 -5.69
C ASP A 108 2.77 -7.91 -5.55
N LYS A 109 1.95 -8.08 -6.60
CA LYS A 109 0.52 -7.74 -6.55
C LYS A 109 -0.24 -8.51 -5.47
N PHE A 110 0.09 -9.79 -5.25
CA PHE A 110 -0.59 -10.62 -4.25
C PHE A 110 -0.04 -10.35 -2.84
N TRP A 111 1.29 -10.33 -2.69
CA TRP A 111 1.93 -10.18 -1.38
C TRP A 111 1.92 -8.75 -0.87
N SER A 112 1.92 -7.78 -1.78
CA SER A 112 1.88 -6.34 -1.45
C SER A 112 2.91 -5.97 -0.38
N MET A 113 4.18 -6.33 -0.63
CA MET A 113 5.26 -6.10 0.34
C MET A 113 5.52 -4.61 0.57
N GLY A 114 5.34 -3.78 -0.47
CA GLY A 114 5.55 -2.33 -0.38
C GLY A 114 7.03 -1.94 -0.32
N GLU A 115 7.93 -2.83 -0.72
CA GLU A 115 9.37 -2.57 -0.71
C GLU A 115 9.82 -1.83 -1.97
N ILE A 116 9.34 -2.25 -3.13
CA ILE A 116 9.70 -1.66 -4.42
C ILE A 116 8.64 -0.65 -4.85
N SER A 117 7.38 -1.04 -4.92
CA SER A 117 6.28 -0.16 -5.31
C SER A 117 5.62 0.49 -4.11
N PRO A 118 5.34 1.80 -4.12
CA PRO A 118 4.56 2.43 -3.07
C PRO A 118 3.14 1.84 -3.06
N LEU A 119 2.56 1.75 -1.87
CA LEU A 119 1.23 1.20 -1.67
C LEU A 119 0.29 2.28 -1.12
N LYS A 120 -0.91 2.31 -1.63
CA LYS A 120 -2.03 2.99 -0.98
C LYS A 120 -2.58 2.08 0.10
N SER A 121 -2.54 2.50 1.34
CA SER A 121 -2.80 1.63 2.48
C SER A 121 -3.69 2.28 3.53
N PHE A 122 -4.96 2.57 3.18
CA PHE A 122 -5.97 2.96 4.19
C PHE A 122 -6.50 1.76 4.95
N ASN A 123 -6.48 0.61 4.32
CA ASN A 123 -6.74 -0.70 4.90
C ASN A 123 -5.59 -1.61 4.49
N LEU A 124 -4.84 -2.13 5.45
CA LEU A 124 -3.64 -2.92 5.19
C LEU A 124 -3.92 -4.28 4.55
N LEU A 125 -5.15 -4.77 4.62
CA LEU A 125 -5.58 -5.99 3.90
C LEU A 125 -5.97 -5.69 2.44
N ARG A 126 -6.28 -4.42 2.12
CA ARG A 126 -6.70 -3.95 0.80
C ARG A 126 -5.75 -2.92 0.24
N THR A 127 -4.51 -3.27 0.13
CA THR A 127 -3.51 -2.39 -0.46
C THR A 127 -3.64 -2.36 -1.98
N LYS A 128 -3.42 -1.19 -2.57
CA LYS A 128 -3.29 -1.00 -4.01
C LYS A 128 -1.90 -0.43 -4.29
N ARG A 129 -1.24 -0.89 -5.34
CA ARG A 129 0.02 -0.28 -5.78
C ARG A 129 -0.25 1.11 -6.34
N GLU A 130 0.66 2.01 -6.08
CA GLU A 130 0.67 3.36 -6.62
C GLU A 130 1.78 3.52 -7.65
N GLY A 131 1.53 4.35 -8.65
CA GLY A 131 2.48 4.61 -9.72
C GLY A 131 3.69 5.40 -9.26
N LEU A 132 4.79 5.26 -9.96
CA LEU A 132 5.96 6.11 -9.84
C LEU A 132 5.79 7.33 -10.74
N LEU A 133 5.98 8.53 -10.16
CA LEU A 133 5.87 9.79 -10.88
C LEU A 133 7.17 10.06 -11.64
N GLY A 134 7.13 10.24 -12.96
CA GLY A 134 8.30 10.53 -13.75
C GLY A 134 8.11 10.29 -15.24
N PHE A 135 9.23 10.12 -15.93
CA PHE A 135 9.30 9.75 -17.33
C PHE A 135 9.53 8.26 -17.46
N HIS A 136 8.72 7.59 -18.29
CA HIS A 136 8.84 6.17 -18.58
C HIS A 136 9.05 6.01 -20.09
N PHE A 137 10.03 5.19 -20.44
CA PHE A 137 10.33 4.79 -21.79
C PHE A 137 10.16 3.28 -21.90
N ASN A 138 9.32 2.81 -22.82
CA ASN A 138 9.15 1.39 -23.08
C ASN A 138 9.44 1.11 -24.55
N ARG A 139 10.25 0.08 -24.81
CA ARG A 139 10.55 -0.39 -26.16
C ARG A 139 10.33 -1.89 -26.26
N LYS A 140 9.41 -2.27 -27.16
CA LYS A 140 9.05 -3.66 -27.45
C LYS A 140 9.69 -4.14 -28.75
N THR A 141 10.28 -5.32 -28.70
CA THR A 141 10.72 -6.08 -29.87
C THR A 141 9.91 -7.38 -29.96
N HIS A 142 10.25 -8.25 -30.91
CA HIS A 142 9.56 -9.55 -31.03
C HIS A 142 9.78 -10.45 -29.78
N HIS A 143 11.00 -10.41 -29.22
CA HIS A 143 11.40 -11.29 -28.12
C HIS A 143 11.74 -10.55 -26.82
N SER A 144 11.80 -9.24 -26.83
CA SER A 144 12.19 -8.47 -25.64
C SER A 144 11.39 -7.19 -25.46
N GLU A 145 11.32 -6.76 -24.21
CA GLU A 145 10.73 -5.48 -23.84
C GLU A 145 11.68 -4.81 -22.80
N LEU A 146 12.06 -3.58 -23.08
CA LEU A 146 12.88 -2.75 -22.18
C LEU A 146 12.03 -1.61 -21.66
N THR A 147 11.93 -1.49 -20.35
CA THR A 147 11.32 -0.34 -19.68
C THR A 147 12.41 0.41 -18.93
N LEU A 148 12.50 1.72 -19.14
CA LEU A 148 13.37 2.64 -18.40
C LEU A 148 12.47 3.64 -17.66
N PHE A 149 12.87 3.99 -16.47
CA PHE A 149 12.20 5.00 -15.64
C PHE A 149 13.21 5.98 -15.10
N GLY A 150 12.86 7.27 -15.10
CA GLY A 150 13.68 8.33 -14.49
C GLY A 150 12.79 9.44 -13.93
N SER A 151 13.16 9.97 -12.76
CA SER A 151 12.44 11.06 -12.12
C SER A 151 13.34 11.89 -11.22
N LEU A 152 12.96 13.15 -11.03
CA LEU A 152 13.45 14.03 -9.97
C LEU A 152 12.38 14.32 -8.92
N LEU A 153 11.23 13.62 -9.01
CA LEU A 153 10.09 13.82 -8.12
C LEU A 153 9.71 12.50 -7.46
N ASN A 154 9.42 12.58 -6.18
CA ASN A 154 8.97 11.46 -5.37
C ASN A 154 7.62 11.77 -4.70
N VAL A 155 6.70 10.82 -4.77
CA VAL A 155 5.46 10.85 -3.99
C VAL A 155 5.50 9.68 -3.02
N PRO A 156 5.67 9.92 -1.72
CA PRO A 156 5.72 8.86 -0.72
C PRO A 156 4.42 8.05 -0.69
N GLN A 157 4.52 6.86 -0.13
CA GLN A 157 3.36 6.00 0.13
C GLN A 157 2.39 6.69 1.08
N ILE A 158 1.09 6.62 0.74
CA ILE A 158 0.02 7.10 1.61
C ILE A 158 -0.32 5.99 2.62
N ASN A 159 0.04 6.21 3.87
CA ASN A 159 -0.27 5.33 4.99
C ASN A 159 -1.52 5.84 5.76
N PRO A 160 -2.14 4.99 6.60
CA PRO A 160 -3.11 5.46 7.57
C PRO A 160 -2.50 6.58 8.42
N GLY A 161 -3.19 7.72 8.47
CA GLY A 161 -2.68 8.92 9.11
C GLY A 161 -2.62 8.81 10.64
N ILE A 162 -1.85 9.68 11.23
CA ILE A 162 -1.86 9.98 12.66
C ILE A 162 -2.29 11.42 12.88
N LYS A 163 -2.90 11.70 14.02
CA LYS A 163 -3.23 13.05 14.47
C LYS A 163 -2.38 13.36 15.68
N VAL A 164 -1.78 14.55 15.68
CA VAL A 164 -1.03 15.06 16.83
C VAL A 164 -1.84 16.19 17.44
N ASN A 165 -2.18 16.06 18.71
CA ASN A 165 -2.89 17.08 19.46
C ASN A 165 -2.21 17.24 20.83
N GLU A 166 -1.67 18.44 21.09
CA GLU A 166 -1.02 18.78 22.35
C GLU A 166 0.01 17.73 22.82
N GLY A 167 0.84 17.26 21.89
CA GLY A 167 1.86 16.25 22.17
C GLY A 167 1.38 14.79 22.20
N ASN A 168 0.06 14.55 22.14
CA ASN A 168 -0.50 13.21 22.05
C ASN A 168 -0.68 12.79 20.59
N ILE A 169 -0.28 11.58 20.26
CA ILE A 169 -0.49 11.00 18.93
C ILE A 169 -1.62 9.99 18.99
N THR A 170 -2.63 10.20 18.14
CA THR A 170 -3.74 9.27 17.97
C THR A 170 -3.80 8.76 16.52
N GLY A 171 -4.35 7.57 16.33
CA GLY A 171 -4.60 7.04 15.00
C GLY A 171 -5.74 7.77 14.29
N ALA A 172 -5.61 8.01 13.00
CA ALA A 172 -6.68 8.59 12.20
C ALA A 172 -7.75 7.56 11.80
N ASN A 173 -7.40 6.27 11.82
CA ASN A 173 -8.32 5.16 11.59
C ASN A 173 -7.81 3.89 12.30
N GLU A 174 -8.54 2.80 12.19
CA GLU A 174 -8.25 1.51 12.79
C GLU A 174 -6.96 0.84 12.29
N TRP A 175 -6.43 1.29 11.16
CA TRP A 175 -5.18 0.79 10.57
C TRP A 175 -3.98 1.68 10.86
N SER A 176 -4.17 2.73 11.66
CA SER A 176 -3.08 3.54 12.18
C SER A 176 -2.42 2.85 13.36
N TYR A 177 -1.12 3.01 13.47
CA TYR A 177 -0.37 2.54 14.63
C TYR A 177 0.35 3.73 15.26
N PRO A 178 -0.30 4.43 16.20
CA PRO A 178 0.34 5.50 16.94
C PRO A 178 1.41 4.93 17.87
N PRO A 179 2.49 5.66 18.12
CA PRO A 179 3.45 5.31 19.15
C PRO A 179 2.80 5.37 20.54
N PRO A 180 3.43 4.73 21.57
CA PRO A 180 2.85 4.66 22.89
C PRO A 180 2.71 6.04 23.55
N SER A 181 1.58 6.28 24.23
CA SER A 181 1.32 7.52 24.97
C SER A 181 1.95 7.55 26.36
N PHE A 182 2.48 6.43 26.82
CA PHE A 182 3.23 6.31 28.08
C PHE A 182 4.33 5.26 27.97
N ILE A 183 5.35 5.40 28.79
CA ILE A 183 6.40 4.39 28.96
C ILE A 183 6.47 4.00 30.45
N ARG A 184 6.77 2.72 30.71
CA ARG A 184 6.93 2.23 32.08
C ARG A 184 8.37 2.38 32.52
N PHE A 185 8.58 3.21 33.55
CA PHE A 185 9.89 3.43 34.14
C PHE A 185 9.80 3.31 35.68
N ARG A 186 10.59 2.43 36.26
CA ARG A 186 10.61 2.18 37.73
C ARG A 186 9.22 1.94 38.34
N ASN A 187 8.37 1.14 37.66
CA ASN A 187 6.97 0.85 37.99
C ASN A 187 5.98 2.02 37.91
N ASN A 188 6.37 3.19 37.42
CA ASN A 188 5.50 4.31 37.16
C ASN A 188 5.22 4.40 35.64
N ASP A 189 4.00 4.70 35.27
CA ASP A 189 3.63 4.99 33.90
C ASP A 189 3.88 6.49 33.66
N ILE A 190 4.92 6.80 32.88
CA ILE A 190 5.33 8.16 32.57
C ILE A 190 4.73 8.57 31.23
N PRO A 191 4.01 9.68 31.15
CA PRO A 191 3.42 10.15 29.90
C PRO A 191 4.50 10.54 28.88
N VAL A 192 4.22 10.27 27.60
CA VAL A 192 5.10 10.60 26.48
C VAL A 192 4.43 11.67 25.62
N TYR A 193 5.15 12.75 25.40
CA TYR A 193 4.75 13.86 24.55
C TYR A 193 5.59 13.85 23.27
N TYR A 194 4.93 13.98 22.12
CA TYR A 194 5.56 13.95 20.81
C TYR A 194 5.54 15.31 20.16
N GLU A 195 6.69 15.74 19.67
CA GLU A 195 6.86 16.89 18.79
C GLU A 195 7.38 16.41 17.44
N ILE A 196 6.62 16.69 16.36
CA ILE A 196 6.99 16.26 15.02
C ILE A 196 7.55 17.44 14.24
N TYR A 197 8.82 17.37 13.88
CA TYR A 197 9.48 18.34 13.00
C TYR A 197 9.24 17.93 11.55
N TYR A 198 8.25 18.53 10.92
CA TYR A 198 7.95 18.26 9.53
C TYR A 198 9.06 18.80 8.62
N PRO A 199 9.64 17.99 7.73
CA PRO A 199 10.59 18.46 6.73
C PRO A 199 9.88 19.40 5.75
N ASN A 200 10.66 20.23 5.04
CA ASN A 200 10.12 21.02 3.95
C ASN A 200 9.56 20.10 2.86
N ILE A 201 8.50 20.54 2.20
CA ILE A 201 7.86 19.79 1.12
C ILE A 201 8.87 19.44 0.02
N SER A 202 9.79 20.34 -0.30
CA SER A 202 10.86 20.11 -1.27
C SER A 202 11.82 18.99 -0.87
N GLU A 203 12.12 18.84 0.42
CA GLU A 203 12.97 17.75 0.94
C GLU A 203 12.32 16.36 0.77
N ILE A 204 10.99 16.29 0.64
CA ILE A 204 10.24 15.06 0.39
C ILE A 204 10.04 14.83 -1.10
N LEU A 205 9.64 15.89 -1.82
CA LEU A 205 9.20 15.74 -3.21
C LEU A 205 10.33 15.74 -4.21
N ILE A 206 11.41 16.52 -3.97
CA ILE A 206 12.53 16.62 -4.93
C ILE A 206 13.55 15.54 -4.58
N GLN A 207 13.38 14.37 -5.20
CA GLN A 207 14.22 13.19 -4.96
C GLN A 207 14.43 12.45 -6.28
N GLU A 208 15.68 12.15 -6.57
CA GLU A 208 16.06 11.44 -7.78
C GLU A 208 15.69 9.96 -7.74
N SER A 209 15.33 9.43 -8.90
CA SER A 209 14.99 8.03 -9.07
C SER A 209 15.34 7.57 -10.47
N PHE A 210 15.89 6.39 -10.60
CA PHE A 210 16.02 5.71 -11.88
C PHE A 210 15.81 4.21 -11.73
N ALA A 211 15.25 3.59 -12.76
CA ALA A 211 15.04 2.15 -12.77
C ALA A 211 15.00 1.61 -14.20
N PHE A 212 15.23 0.32 -14.30
CA PHE A 212 15.07 -0.41 -15.55
C PHE A 212 14.38 -1.75 -15.31
N LYS A 213 13.74 -2.25 -16.34
CA LYS A 213 13.24 -3.61 -16.42
C LYS A 213 13.45 -4.14 -17.82
N PHE A 214 13.99 -5.35 -17.92
CA PHE A 214 14.19 -6.04 -19.17
C PHE A 214 13.46 -7.39 -19.13
N ASP A 215 12.48 -7.54 -20.01
CA ASP A 215 11.71 -8.75 -20.20
C ASP A 215 12.19 -9.47 -21.46
N TYR A 216 12.51 -10.75 -21.35
CA TYR A 216 12.92 -11.58 -22.46
C TYR A 216 11.98 -12.78 -22.62
N LYS A 217 11.37 -12.93 -23.79
CA LYS A 217 10.52 -14.06 -24.15
C LYS A 217 11.37 -15.18 -24.74
N ILE A 218 11.65 -16.21 -23.95
CA ILE A 218 12.41 -17.40 -24.37
C ILE A 218 11.59 -18.21 -25.38
N LYS A 219 10.29 -18.35 -25.09
CA LYS A 219 9.26 -18.93 -25.97
C LYS A 219 7.99 -18.11 -25.81
N LYS A 220 6.96 -18.42 -26.59
CA LYS A 220 5.67 -17.71 -26.50
C LYS A 220 5.08 -17.73 -25.07
N GLU A 221 5.31 -18.82 -24.36
CA GLU A 221 4.79 -19.09 -23.01
C GLU A 221 5.73 -18.68 -21.88
N ASN A 222 7.03 -18.48 -22.17
CA ASN A 222 8.05 -18.32 -21.14
C ASN A 222 8.66 -16.92 -21.19
N LYS A 223 8.63 -16.23 -20.07
CA LYS A 223 9.20 -14.90 -19.92
C LYS A 223 10.17 -14.83 -18.73
N LEU A 224 11.39 -14.38 -18.99
CA LEU A 224 12.39 -14.02 -17.99
C LEU A 224 12.39 -12.50 -17.84
N SER A 225 12.35 -12.00 -16.63
CA SER A 225 12.43 -10.56 -16.35
C SER A 225 13.57 -10.29 -15.38
N ILE A 226 14.39 -9.27 -15.69
CA ILE A 226 15.45 -8.74 -14.82
C ILE A 226 15.14 -7.26 -14.62
N TYR A 227 15.23 -6.78 -13.38
CA TYR A 227 14.94 -5.38 -13.07
C TYR A 227 15.77 -4.89 -11.90
N GLY A 228 15.90 -3.57 -11.83
CA GLY A 228 16.59 -2.92 -10.74
C GLY A 228 16.54 -1.41 -10.86
N GLY A 229 17.00 -0.74 -9.82
CA GLY A 229 17.04 0.72 -9.80
C GLY A 229 17.45 1.30 -8.45
N TYR A 230 17.49 2.61 -8.42
CA TYR A 230 17.76 3.44 -7.25
C TYR A 230 16.64 4.46 -7.12
N LYS A 231 16.05 4.58 -5.94
CA LYS A 231 14.95 5.49 -5.67
C LYS A 231 14.74 5.69 -4.18
N PRO A 232 13.97 6.71 -3.77
CA PRO A 232 13.48 6.83 -2.40
C PRO A 232 12.75 5.58 -1.91
N GLU A 233 12.89 5.26 -0.64
CA GLU A 233 12.04 4.26 0.00
C GLU A 233 10.58 4.70 -0.10
N PRO A 234 9.62 3.77 -0.25
CA PRO A 234 8.21 4.12 -0.33
C PRO A 234 7.67 4.82 0.93
N VAL A 235 8.26 4.53 2.10
CA VAL A 235 7.84 5.06 3.41
C VAL A 235 8.94 5.95 3.96
N LEU A 236 8.55 7.10 4.52
CA LEU A 236 9.48 7.98 5.21
C LEU A 236 10.09 7.27 6.42
N ARG A 237 11.38 7.44 6.64
CA ARG A 237 12.08 7.06 7.86
C ARG A 237 11.89 8.14 8.91
N THR A 238 12.01 7.76 10.18
CA THR A 238 11.92 8.71 11.29
C THR A 238 13.10 8.55 12.23
N ILE A 239 13.77 9.64 12.53
CA ILE A 239 14.73 9.75 13.63
C ILE A 239 13.98 10.34 14.80
N ALA A 240 14.14 9.78 15.99
CA ALA A 240 13.53 10.31 17.19
C ALA A 240 14.59 10.46 18.30
N THR A 241 14.52 11.58 19.00
CA THR A 241 15.31 11.84 20.22
C THR A 241 14.35 12.10 21.36
N GLY A 242 14.61 11.50 22.51
CA GLY A 242 13.79 11.68 23.68
C GLY A 242 14.63 12.20 24.86
N TYR A 243 14.05 13.02 25.70
CA TYR A 243 14.62 13.44 26.98
C TYR A 243 13.56 13.39 28.08
N TYR A 244 14.01 13.10 29.29
CA TYR A 244 13.16 13.05 30.47
C TYR A 244 13.14 14.43 31.16
N ASP A 245 11.95 15.03 31.23
CA ASP A 245 11.76 16.31 31.93
C ASP A 245 11.31 16.06 33.35
N GLN A 246 12.29 16.10 34.30
CA GLN A 246 12.03 15.92 35.71
C GLN A 246 11.48 17.17 36.39
N LEU A 247 11.74 18.35 35.81
CA LEU A 247 11.54 19.62 36.53
C LEU A 247 10.11 20.16 36.39
N ASN A 248 9.45 19.85 35.29
CA ASN A 248 8.16 20.47 35.00
C ASN A 248 6.96 19.52 35.16
N GLU A 249 7.01 18.29 34.65
CA GLU A 249 5.79 17.45 34.56
C GLU A 249 6.02 15.95 34.64
N GLU A 250 7.23 15.50 35.03
CA GLU A 250 7.59 14.08 35.04
C GLU A 250 7.18 13.35 33.76
N ARG A 251 7.56 13.88 32.62
CA ARG A 251 7.19 13.35 31.28
C ARG A 251 8.41 13.08 30.42
N VAL A 252 8.25 12.23 29.43
CA VAL A 252 9.24 12.04 28.36
C VAL A 252 8.79 12.84 27.14
N ASN A 253 9.64 13.75 26.70
CA ASN A 253 9.43 14.49 25.46
C ASN A 253 10.20 13.77 24.33
N ILE A 254 9.52 13.44 23.23
CA ILE A 254 10.10 12.81 22.06
C ILE A 254 9.98 13.75 20.87
N GLN A 255 11.12 14.13 20.31
CA GLN A 255 11.21 14.89 19.08
C GLN A 255 11.42 13.92 17.93
N ALA A 256 10.51 13.91 16.96
CA ALA A 256 10.54 13.02 15.82
C ALA A 256 10.69 13.80 14.52
N LYS A 257 11.67 13.42 13.69
CA LYS A 257 11.90 14.04 12.38
C LYS A 257 11.78 12.99 11.27
N PRO A 258 10.71 13.02 10.46
CA PRO A 258 10.61 12.22 9.25
C PRO A 258 11.59 12.71 8.18
N PHE A 259 12.14 11.77 7.39
CA PHE A 259 13.03 12.09 6.27
C PHE A 259 12.91 11.04 5.16
N VAL A 260 13.37 11.41 3.97
CA VAL A 260 13.45 10.51 2.83
C VAL A 260 14.79 9.77 2.87
N ASN A 261 14.73 8.44 2.83
CA ASN A 261 15.91 7.61 2.63
C ASN A 261 15.84 6.96 1.25
N HIS A 262 17.00 6.73 0.61
CA HIS A 262 17.08 6.06 -0.68
C HIS A 262 17.39 4.57 -0.51
N GLN A 263 17.08 3.82 -1.56
CA GLN A 263 17.37 2.39 -1.62
C GLN A 263 17.68 1.95 -3.04
N THR A 264 18.58 0.99 -3.15
CA THR A 264 18.78 0.21 -4.37
C THR A 264 17.86 -1.01 -4.30
N PHE A 265 17.17 -1.31 -5.39
CA PHE A 265 16.40 -2.55 -5.51
C PHE A 265 16.81 -3.33 -6.76
N TYR A 266 16.62 -4.63 -6.72
CA TYR A 266 16.91 -5.53 -7.84
C TYR A 266 16.02 -6.77 -7.76
N GLY A 267 15.80 -7.40 -8.88
CA GLY A 267 15.02 -8.62 -8.92
C GLY A 267 15.16 -9.38 -10.22
N LEU A 268 14.74 -10.63 -10.13
CA LEU A 268 14.68 -11.59 -11.23
C LEU A 268 13.36 -12.34 -11.14
N SER A 269 12.64 -12.47 -12.24
CA SER A 269 11.46 -13.31 -12.26
C SER A 269 11.36 -14.15 -13.52
N TYR A 270 10.84 -15.36 -13.34
CA TYR A 270 10.54 -16.28 -14.42
C TYR A 270 9.04 -16.58 -14.41
N ASN A 271 8.40 -16.40 -15.55
CA ASN A 271 6.98 -16.65 -15.71
C ASN A 271 6.78 -17.68 -16.84
N PHE A 272 6.10 -18.74 -16.51
CA PHE A 272 5.68 -19.77 -17.44
C PHE A 272 4.16 -19.77 -17.52
N ASN A 273 3.61 -19.56 -18.73
CA ASN A 273 2.17 -19.56 -18.99
C ASN A 273 1.83 -20.76 -19.88
N PHE A 274 0.90 -21.55 -19.43
CA PHE A 274 0.32 -22.64 -20.20
C PHE A 274 -1.15 -22.28 -20.49
N LYS A 275 -1.48 -22.21 -21.78
CA LYS A 275 -2.83 -21.86 -22.22
C LYS A 275 -3.44 -23.05 -22.95
N GLU A 276 -4.56 -23.56 -22.42
CA GLU A 276 -5.34 -24.61 -23.02
C GLU A 276 -6.78 -24.13 -23.25
N ARG A 277 -7.16 -23.92 -24.50
CA ARG A 277 -8.48 -23.39 -24.90
C ARG A 277 -8.84 -22.09 -24.17
N ARG A 278 -9.69 -22.18 -23.12
CA ARG A 278 -10.15 -21.07 -22.29
C ARG A 278 -9.45 -20.97 -20.94
N ASP A 279 -8.71 -22.00 -20.59
CA ASP A 279 -7.99 -22.08 -19.33
C ASP A 279 -6.53 -21.60 -19.51
N GLU A 280 -6.08 -20.77 -18.59
CA GLU A 280 -4.70 -20.33 -18.52
C GLU A 280 -4.13 -20.72 -17.15
N THR A 281 -3.03 -21.45 -17.15
CA THR A 281 -2.27 -21.78 -15.95
C THR A 281 -0.93 -21.08 -16.01
N SER A 282 -0.56 -20.34 -14.98
CA SER A 282 0.73 -19.67 -14.87
C SER A 282 1.49 -20.13 -13.65
N LEU A 283 2.79 -20.35 -13.83
CA LEU A 283 3.78 -20.53 -12.76
C LEU A 283 4.71 -19.33 -12.79
N THR A 284 4.80 -18.62 -11.68
CA THR A 284 5.73 -17.49 -11.53
C THR A 284 6.65 -17.73 -10.36
N MET A 285 7.96 -17.61 -10.60
CA MET A 285 9.01 -17.60 -9.59
C MET A 285 9.68 -16.25 -9.61
N ALA A 286 9.91 -15.64 -8.46
CA ALA A 286 10.62 -14.37 -8.41
C ALA A 286 11.53 -14.28 -7.18
N PHE A 287 12.59 -13.53 -7.34
CA PHE A 287 13.51 -13.13 -6.29
C PHE A 287 13.60 -11.60 -6.31
N ASP A 288 13.43 -10.97 -5.17
CA ASP A 288 13.50 -9.53 -4.98
C ASP A 288 14.45 -9.19 -3.83
N GLY A 289 15.22 -8.14 -4.00
CA GLY A 289 16.10 -7.61 -2.98
C GLY A 289 16.06 -6.10 -2.93
N VAL A 290 16.14 -5.57 -1.72
CA VAL A 290 16.18 -4.13 -1.43
C VAL A 290 17.32 -3.87 -0.46
N LEU A 291 18.15 -2.89 -0.80
CA LEU A 291 19.28 -2.42 -0.01
C LEU A 291 19.06 -0.94 0.32
N PRO A 292 18.63 -0.61 1.53
CA PRO A 292 18.52 0.77 1.97
C PRO A 292 19.90 1.44 2.02
N GLU A 293 19.97 2.69 1.63
CA GLU A 293 21.16 3.51 1.81
C GLU A 293 21.29 3.85 3.29
N ARG A 294 22.50 3.70 3.82
CA ARG A 294 22.80 4.13 5.18
C ARG A 294 23.03 5.63 5.16
N GLY A 295 22.08 6.40 5.67
CA GLY A 295 22.26 7.83 5.86
C GLY A 295 23.45 8.10 6.80
N THR A 296 24.12 9.24 6.57
CA THR A 296 25.03 9.80 7.54
C THR A 296 24.19 10.35 8.70
N ASP A 297 23.79 9.49 9.61
CA ASP A 297 23.11 9.92 10.82
C ASP A 297 24.08 10.78 11.62
N ARG A 298 23.87 12.10 11.57
CA ARG A 298 24.56 12.99 12.50
C ARG A 298 24.08 12.60 13.90
N ILE A 299 24.97 11.95 14.62
CA ILE A 299 24.81 11.62 16.01
C ILE A 299 24.70 12.96 16.74
N PHE A 300 23.54 13.27 17.31
CA PHE A 300 23.46 14.30 18.32
C PHE A 300 24.14 13.73 19.55
N ASP A 301 25.33 14.21 19.86
CA ASP A 301 26.14 13.78 21.01
C ASP A 301 25.66 14.40 22.34
N ASP A 302 24.38 14.34 22.65
CA ASP A 302 23.89 14.74 23.96
C ASP A 302 23.72 13.49 24.84
N PHE A 303 24.52 13.42 25.90
CA PHE A 303 24.62 12.30 26.87
C PHE A 303 23.30 11.98 27.58
N ASP A 304 22.33 12.89 27.58
CA ASP A 304 21.06 12.76 28.29
C ASP A 304 19.86 12.38 27.40
N SER A 305 20.06 12.18 26.10
CA SER A 305 18.98 11.92 25.18
C SER A 305 18.80 10.45 24.85
N LEU A 306 17.57 9.94 25.01
CA LEU A 306 17.16 8.65 24.46
C LEU A 306 17.07 8.78 22.93
N LYS A 307 17.98 8.15 22.21
CA LYS A 307 18.03 8.21 20.76
C LYS A 307 17.47 6.95 20.15
N VAL A 308 16.51 7.12 19.25
CA VAL A 308 15.94 6.06 18.43
C VAL A 308 16.37 6.28 16.99
N GLN A 309 17.20 5.38 16.47
CA GLN A 309 17.69 5.44 15.09
C GLN A 309 16.96 4.44 14.19
N PRO A 310 16.73 4.78 12.91
CA PRO A 310 16.25 3.81 11.94
C PRO A 310 17.23 2.65 11.78
N VAL A 311 16.69 1.46 11.54
CA VAL A 311 17.49 0.28 11.22
C VAL A 311 17.53 0.09 9.72
N TYR A 312 18.74 0.04 9.16
CA TYR A 312 19.00 -0.14 7.74
C TYR A 312 19.39 -1.59 7.48
N GLU A 313 18.39 -2.44 7.26
CA GLU A 313 18.61 -3.84 6.94
C GLU A 313 18.33 -4.08 5.46
N ARG A 314 19.19 -4.87 4.83
CA ARG A 314 18.87 -5.45 3.53
C ARG A 314 17.70 -6.40 3.70
N VAL A 315 16.76 -6.35 2.76
CA VAL A 315 15.61 -7.25 2.72
C VAL A 315 15.64 -7.99 1.40
N SER A 316 15.60 -9.33 1.44
CA SER A 316 15.47 -10.14 0.24
C SER A 316 14.49 -11.29 0.46
N TYR A 317 13.72 -11.60 -0.57
CA TYR A 317 12.72 -12.65 -0.51
C TYR A 317 12.53 -13.36 -1.85
N GLY A 318 12.18 -14.62 -1.76
CA GLY A 318 11.78 -15.46 -2.88
C GLY A 318 10.27 -15.71 -2.85
N THR A 319 9.65 -15.72 -4.03
CA THR A 319 8.22 -16.00 -4.18
C THR A 319 7.97 -17.02 -5.27
N ILE A 320 6.96 -17.87 -5.06
CA ILE A 320 6.47 -18.84 -6.06
C ILE A 320 4.95 -18.72 -6.07
N SER A 321 4.35 -18.68 -7.25
CA SER A 321 2.90 -18.73 -7.39
C SER A 321 2.48 -19.62 -8.55
N ILE A 322 1.40 -20.37 -8.34
CA ILE A 322 0.69 -21.12 -9.35
C ILE A 322 -0.71 -20.53 -9.42
N ARG A 323 -1.14 -20.08 -10.60
CA ARG A 323 -2.47 -19.50 -10.82
C ARG A 323 -3.16 -20.20 -11.96
N LYS A 324 -4.43 -20.46 -11.77
CA LYS A 324 -5.34 -20.94 -12.81
C LYS A 324 -6.43 -19.91 -13.03
N LYS A 325 -6.68 -19.59 -14.32
CA LYS A 325 -7.72 -18.66 -14.74
C LYS A 325 -8.58 -19.33 -15.80
N SER A 326 -9.90 -19.28 -15.63
CA SER A 326 -10.91 -19.64 -16.62
C SER A 326 -11.94 -18.51 -16.73
N ASP A 327 -12.96 -18.68 -17.55
CA ASP A 327 -13.99 -17.65 -17.76
C ASP A 327 -14.76 -17.29 -16.48
N LEU A 328 -15.01 -18.28 -15.60
CA LEU A 328 -15.80 -18.09 -14.36
C LEU A 328 -14.98 -18.11 -13.08
N PHE A 329 -13.72 -18.53 -13.15
CA PHE A 329 -12.91 -18.82 -11.99
C PHE A 329 -11.48 -18.34 -12.20
N SER A 330 -10.92 -17.69 -11.19
CA SER A 330 -9.50 -17.43 -11.10
C SER A 330 -9.03 -17.76 -9.68
N GLY A 331 -8.01 -18.58 -9.55
CA GLY A 331 -7.48 -18.95 -8.24
C GLY A 331 -5.99 -19.17 -8.28
N GLY A 332 -5.33 -19.04 -7.13
CA GLY A 332 -3.90 -19.22 -7.04
C GLY A 332 -3.42 -19.68 -5.67
N LEU A 333 -2.34 -20.46 -5.70
CA LEU A 333 -1.54 -20.82 -4.54
C LEU A 333 -0.24 -20.04 -4.62
N ASN A 334 0.12 -19.37 -3.55
CA ASN A 334 1.27 -18.48 -3.48
C ASN A 334 2.12 -18.83 -2.25
N TYR A 335 3.44 -18.73 -2.40
CA TYR A 335 4.40 -18.91 -1.32
C TYR A 335 5.41 -17.77 -1.33
N ILE A 336 5.77 -17.26 -0.15
CA ILE A 336 6.85 -16.30 0.06
C ILE A 336 7.79 -16.77 1.15
N HIS A 337 9.06 -16.52 0.96
CA HIS A 337 10.11 -16.79 1.93
C HIS A 337 11.06 -15.60 2.02
N LEU A 338 11.13 -14.99 3.20
CA LEU A 338 12.13 -13.97 3.53
C LEU A 338 13.49 -14.69 3.69
N ILE A 339 14.44 -14.34 2.84
CA ILE A 339 15.79 -14.92 2.80
C ILE A 339 16.68 -14.12 3.74
N GLU A 340 16.58 -12.79 3.72
CA GLU A 340 17.42 -11.88 4.48
C GLU A 340 16.60 -10.69 4.98
N GLY A 341 16.92 -10.17 6.16
CA GLY A 341 16.25 -9.03 6.79
C GLY A 341 15.11 -9.45 7.73
N GLY A 342 14.34 -8.46 8.18
CA GLY A 342 13.21 -8.67 9.09
C GLY A 342 13.63 -9.11 10.48
N GLY A 343 14.79 -8.66 10.97
CA GLY A 343 15.26 -8.89 12.33
C GLY A 343 14.21 -8.45 13.35
N GLN A 344 14.21 -9.10 14.51
CA GLN A 344 13.34 -8.73 15.63
C GLN A 344 13.86 -7.44 16.26
N ASN A 345 13.51 -6.31 15.68
CA ASN A 345 13.80 -5.03 16.32
C ASN A 345 12.57 -4.58 17.12
N PRO A 346 12.65 -4.43 18.44
CA PRO A 346 11.54 -3.95 19.26
C PRO A 346 11.24 -2.47 19.03
N ASN A 347 12.11 -1.74 18.32
CA ASN A 347 11.94 -0.33 18.05
C ASN A 347 10.69 -0.07 17.19
N VAL A 348 9.78 0.76 17.66
CA VAL A 348 8.55 1.15 16.96
C VAL A 348 8.81 1.88 15.64
N PHE A 349 9.97 2.51 15.49
CA PHE A 349 10.38 3.20 14.27
C PHE A 349 11.10 2.29 13.26
N ALA A 350 11.36 1.03 13.63
CA ALA A 350 11.97 0.07 12.71
C ALA A 350 10.95 -0.41 11.68
N LYS A 351 11.39 -0.52 10.42
CA LYS A 351 10.59 -1.09 9.35
C LYS A 351 10.38 -2.59 9.59
N LYS A 352 9.13 -3.01 9.76
CA LYS A 352 8.76 -4.42 9.91
C LYS A 352 8.35 -4.99 8.56
N VAL A 353 8.81 -6.19 8.26
CA VAL A 353 8.43 -6.95 7.06
C VAL A 353 7.06 -7.61 7.27
N ARG A 354 6.16 -7.47 6.29
CA ARG A 354 4.78 -7.99 6.38
C ARG A 354 4.70 -9.50 6.47
N TRP A 355 5.54 -10.20 5.70
CA TRP A 355 5.53 -11.66 5.58
C TRP A 355 6.95 -12.20 5.65
N LYS A 356 7.18 -13.18 6.51
CA LYS A 356 8.50 -13.80 6.68
C LYS A 356 8.56 -15.16 5.97
N ARG A 357 7.59 -16.02 6.22
CA ARG A 357 7.46 -17.32 5.55
C ARG A 357 5.99 -17.68 5.47
N ALA A 358 5.35 -17.37 4.35
CA ALA A 358 3.91 -17.44 4.29
C ALA A 358 3.39 -18.20 3.06
N ILE A 359 2.23 -18.82 3.26
CA ILE A 359 1.42 -19.44 2.20
C ILE A 359 0.18 -18.57 2.00
N GLY A 360 -0.22 -18.39 0.75
CA GLY A 360 -1.40 -17.62 0.40
C GLY A 360 -2.27 -18.31 -0.64
N LEU A 361 -3.57 -18.15 -0.48
CA LEU A 361 -4.59 -18.62 -1.42
C LEU A 361 -5.42 -17.41 -1.86
N ASN A 362 -5.66 -17.30 -3.15
CA ASN A 362 -6.62 -16.33 -3.67
C ASN A 362 -7.63 -17.01 -4.57
N LEU A 363 -8.84 -16.52 -4.53
CA LEU A 363 -9.98 -17.05 -5.27
C LEU A 363 -10.87 -15.88 -5.72
N ASP A 364 -11.11 -15.81 -7.03
CA ASP A 364 -12.16 -14.98 -7.63
C ASP A 364 -13.09 -15.91 -8.40
N TRP A 365 -14.38 -15.88 -8.06
CA TRP A 365 -15.36 -16.77 -8.65
C TRP A 365 -16.62 -16.01 -9.04
N LEU A 366 -16.97 -16.08 -10.31
CA LEU A 366 -18.26 -15.62 -10.83
C LEU A 366 -19.27 -16.76 -10.74
N ILE A 367 -20.02 -16.83 -9.63
CA ILE A 367 -20.96 -17.90 -9.32
C ILE A 367 -22.11 -17.90 -10.32
N THR A 368 -22.63 -16.71 -10.64
CA THR A 368 -23.64 -16.47 -11.68
C THR A 368 -23.23 -15.22 -12.46
N GLY A 369 -23.91 -14.93 -13.59
CA GLY A 369 -23.66 -13.67 -14.31
C GLY A 369 -23.86 -12.38 -13.49
N LYS A 370 -24.37 -12.47 -12.26
CA LYS A 370 -24.62 -11.34 -11.35
C LYS A 370 -23.97 -11.46 -9.99
N THR A 371 -23.59 -12.67 -9.58
CA THR A 371 -23.04 -12.94 -8.25
C THR A 371 -21.57 -13.28 -8.35
N PHE A 372 -20.73 -12.53 -7.66
CA PHE A 372 -19.30 -12.81 -7.57
C PHE A 372 -18.89 -13.03 -6.11
N PHE A 373 -17.89 -13.88 -5.94
CA PHE A 373 -17.24 -14.17 -4.68
C PHE A 373 -15.74 -14.00 -4.84
N ARG A 374 -15.10 -13.38 -3.85
CA ARG A 374 -13.65 -13.25 -3.78
C ARG A 374 -13.19 -13.64 -2.38
N ALA A 375 -12.07 -14.36 -2.30
CA ALA A 375 -11.41 -14.68 -1.04
C ALA A 375 -9.90 -14.60 -1.19
N ASP A 376 -9.25 -14.02 -0.18
CA ASP A 376 -7.81 -13.98 0.00
C ASP A 376 -7.48 -14.51 1.39
N TYR A 377 -6.66 -15.53 1.45
CA TYR A 377 -6.16 -16.11 2.69
C TYR A 377 -4.64 -16.10 2.67
N LYS A 378 -4.02 -15.63 3.77
CA LYS A 378 -2.56 -15.65 3.94
C LYS A 378 -2.23 -16.10 5.35
N PHE A 379 -1.28 -17.01 5.46
CA PHE A 379 -0.81 -17.55 6.73
C PHE A 379 0.72 -17.53 6.78
N ASP A 380 1.26 -16.78 7.73
CA ASP A 380 2.71 -16.75 7.99
C ASP A 380 3.06 -17.88 8.96
N ILE A 381 3.85 -18.84 8.48
CA ILE A 381 4.27 -20.03 9.23
C ILE A 381 5.19 -19.66 10.40
N LYS A 382 6.03 -18.61 10.23
CA LYS A 382 7.00 -18.18 11.23
C LYS A 382 6.36 -17.42 12.37
N ASP A 383 5.52 -16.44 12.05
CA ASP A 383 4.87 -15.58 13.05
C ASP A 383 3.49 -16.13 13.46
N LYS A 384 3.04 -17.24 12.82
CA LYS A 384 1.70 -17.84 13.01
C LYS A 384 0.54 -16.85 12.80
N SER A 385 0.81 -15.77 12.08
CA SER A 385 -0.17 -14.75 11.77
C SER A 385 -1.02 -15.15 10.58
N MET A 386 -2.32 -14.94 10.67
CA MET A 386 -3.28 -15.25 9.63
C MET A 386 -4.05 -13.98 9.24
N THR A 387 -4.22 -13.76 7.95
CA THR A 387 -5.16 -12.78 7.43
C THR A 387 -6.14 -13.46 6.47
N PHE A 388 -7.40 -13.14 6.63
CA PHE A 388 -8.46 -13.62 5.75
C PHE A 388 -9.36 -12.46 5.34
N LEU A 389 -9.56 -12.34 4.05
CA LEU A 389 -10.43 -11.34 3.43
C LEU A 389 -11.39 -12.08 2.50
N SER A 390 -12.68 -11.96 2.71
CA SER A 390 -13.67 -12.49 1.77
C SER A 390 -14.69 -11.42 1.41
N SER A 391 -15.20 -11.48 0.20
CA SER A 391 -16.25 -10.57 -0.24
C SER A 391 -17.23 -11.29 -1.16
N VAL A 392 -18.50 -10.98 -1.00
CA VAL A 392 -19.56 -11.40 -1.90
C VAL A 392 -20.25 -10.15 -2.44
N GLY A 393 -20.57 -10.15 -3.72
CA GLY A 393 -21.30 -9.07 -4.33
C GLY A 393 -22.37 -9.58 -5.27
N TYR A 394 -23.47 -8.83 -5.35
CA TYR A 394 -24.60 -9.10 -6.23
C TYR A 394 -24.94 -7.85 -7.03
N GLN A 395 -24.95 -7.99 -8.35
CA GLN A 395 -25.31 -6.94 -9.27
C GLN A 395 -26.84 -6.85 -9.41
N LEU A 396 -27.46 -5.90 -8.70
CA LEU A 396 -28.90 -5.65 -8.77
C LEU A 396 -29.34 -5.12 -10.14
N SER A 397 -28.54 -4.22 -10.71
CA SER A 397 -28.76 -3.67 -12.04
C SER A 397 -27.42 -3.48 -12.76
N ARG A 398 -27.41 -3.01 -14.00
CA ARG A 398 -26.17 -2.72 -14.73
C ARG A 398 -25.26 -1.73 -14.02
N LYS A 399 -25.84 -0.87 -13.17
CA LYS A 399 -25.12 0.21 -12.47
C LYS A 399 -25.06 0.04 -10.96
N LEU A 400 -25.83 -0.86 -10.34
CA LEU A 400 -25.93 -0.98 -8.88
C LEU A 400 -25.46 -2.34 -8.40
N ILE A 401 -24.48 -2.33 -7.50
CA ILE A 401 -23.93 -3.51 -6.85
C ILE A 401 -24.14 -3.37 -5.34
N ILE A 402 -24.63 -4.42 -4.69
CA ILE A 402 -24.60 -4.57 -3.24
C ILE A 402 -23.60 -5.65 -2.85
N GLY A 403 -22.98 -5.52 -1.70
CA GLY A 403 -22.00 -6.53 -1.27
C GLY A 403 -21.71 -6.48 0.21
N ALA A 404 -21.14 -7.57 0.67
CA ALA A 404 -20.61 -7.70 2.02
C ALA A 404 -19.16 -8.17 1.94
N GLU A 405 -18.39 -7.80 2.93
CA GLU A 405 -17.01 -8.18 3.07
C GLU A 405 -16.69 -8.49 4.52
N PHE A 406 -15.93 -9.54 4.70
CA PHE A 406 -15.51 -10.04 5.99
C PHE A 406 -13.99 -10.07 6.05
N GLN A 407 -13.41 -9.49 7.11
CA GLN A 407 -11.98 -9.38 7.35
C GLN A 407 -11.66 -9.99 8.71
N VAL A 408 -10.65 -10.85 8.76
CA VAL A 408 -10.18 -11.51 9.99
C VAL A 408 -8.66 -11.43 10.06
N LEU A 409 -8.16 -11.11 11.25
CA LEU A 409 -6.76 -11.16 11.61
C LEU A 409 -6.59 -12.02 12.87
N ASN A 410 -5.83 -13.07 12.76
CA ASN A 410 -5.40 -13.85 13.92
C ASN A 410 -3.88 -13.71 14.06
N VAL A 411 -3.43 -13.05 15.13
CA VAL A 411 -2.02 -12.67 15.32
C VAL A 411 -1.59 -13.00 16.74
N PRO A 412 -1.10 -14.21 16.99
CA PRO A 412 -0.66 -14.63 18.33
C PRO A 412 0.68 -14.00 18.73
N ASP A 413 1.57 -13.69 17.77
CA ASP A 413 2.90 -13.15 18.03
C ASP A 413 2.89 -11.62 18.08
N ASN A 414 3.33 -11.05 19.21
CA ASN A 414 3.45 -9.60 19.42
C ASN A 414 4.56 -8.96 18.58
N THR A 415 5.51 -9.74 18.05
CA THR A 415 6.59 -9.23 17.19
C THR A 415 6.22 -9.17 15.71
N SER A 416 5.08 -9.75 15.34
CA SER A 416 4.57 -9.72 13.97
C SER A 416 4.27 -8.29 13.51
N PHE A 417 4.40 -8.06 12.20
CA PHE A 417 3.91 -6.82 11.56
C PHE A 417 2.44 -6.56 11.88
N TRP A 418 1.63 -7.61 11.96
CA TRP A 418 0.19 -7.55 12.14
C TRP A 418 -0.27 -7.37 13.58
N ALA A 419 0.65 -7.49 14.55
CA ALA A 419 0.32 -7.46 15.97
C ALA A 419 -0.48 -6.21 16.43
N PRO A 420 -0.16 -4.98 15.97
CA PRO A 420 -0.93 -3.81 16.34
C PRO A 420 -2.37 -3.80 15.84
N PHE A 421 -2.67 -4.61 14.84
CA PHE A 421 -3.96 -4.64 14.13
C PHE A 421 -4.83 -5.86 14.45
N ARG A 422 -4.44 -6.66 15.44
CA ARG A 422 -5.08 -7.95 15.77
C ARG A 422 -6.58 -7.88 16.09
N SER A 423 -7.07 -6.71 16.49
CA SER A 423 -8.47 -6.45 16.82
C SER A 423 -9.29 -5.87 15.65
N ASN A 424 -8.70 -5.81 14.45
CA ASN A 424 -9.36 -5.21 13.29
C ASN A 424 -10.24 -6.20 12.50
N ASP A 425 -10.71 -7.26 13.16
CA ASP A 425 -11.75 -8.12 12.60
C ASP A 425 -13.01 -7.32 12.31
N SER A 426 -13.53 -7.43 11.10
CA SER A 426 -14.59 -6.53 10.70
C SER A 426 -15.53 -7.11 9.65
N LEU A 427 -16.76 -6.62 9.67
CA LEU A 427 -17.77 -6.79 8.64
C LEU A 427 -18.02 -5.45 7.95
N LEU A 428 -17.92 -5.43 6.63
CA LEU A 428 -18.20 -4.26 5.81
C LEU A 428 -19.41 -4.57 4.91
N MET A 429 -20.45 -3.77 4.99
CA MET A 429 -21.57 -3.78 4.06
C MET A 429 -21.42 -2.60 3.11
N LYS A 430 -21.56 -2.81 1.81
CA LYS A 430 -21.35 -1.79 0.79
C LYS A 430 -22.44 -1.79 -0.28
N MET A 431 -22.73 -0.61 -0.76
CA MET A 431 -23.53 -0.35 -1.94
C MET A 431 -22.74 0.53 -2.89
N SER A 432 -22.57 0.10 -4.13
CA SER A 432 -21.78 0.81 -5.14
C SER A 432 -22.63 1.11 -6.36
N TYR A 433 -22.56 2.36 -6.83
CA TYR A 433 -23.23 2.82 -8.04
C TYR A 433 -22.20 3.23 -9.09
N MET A 434 -22.31 2.67 -10.29
CA MET A 434 -21.45 2.97 -11.43
C MET A 434 -22.12 4.01 -12.35
N PHE A 435 -21.39 5.02 -12.77
CA PHE A 435 -21.86 6.09 -13.65
C PHE A 435 -21.72 5.75 -15.13
#